data_e80479860444031b7f316bf2ad893484
#
_entry.id   e80479860444031b7f316bf2ad893484
#
_cell.length_a   1.000
_cell.length_b   1.000
_cell.length_c   1.000
_cell.angle_alpha   90.00
_cell.angle_beta   90.00
_cell.angle_gamma   90.00
#
_symmetry.space_group_name_H-M   'P 1'
#
loop_
_entity.id
_entity.type
_entity.pdbx_description
1 polymer ?
#
loop_
_entity_poly.entity_id
_entity_poly.type
_entity_poly.pdbx_seq_one_letter_code
_entity_poly.pdbx_strand_id
1 'polypeptide(L)'
;MGFMVVLAAVFTLPAEADVQRRDQDEAAWKSLRAEHFPDRSIADGEDVITLDAPYRAEDPSVVPITITDERAGTDAPPIRRLWLVIDNNPVPMSARFDFGPAAESATLATRVRVNSYTYMRVIAETADQKLYMVKRYVKASGGCSAPIGRDLDAARENMGQMRLRQIRVGEGDDRRTQLLIRHPNITGLQMDQLTRLVEPAHFVDAITVRKGDALVLDSQMTFSLSANPSLQFNVRDDARGALSVHVHDNKDQQFKQTWPDQQAGLSQSNGTSS
;
A
#
# COMPACT_ATOMS: atom_id res chain seq x y z
N MET A 1 -54.70 -18.18 36.04
CA MET A 1 -53.38 -17.67 36.35
C MET A 1 -52.52 -17.78 35.08
N GLY A 2 -52.42 -16.69 34.32
CA GLY A 2 -51.62 -16.65 33.07
C GLY A 2 -50.25 -16.11 33.37
N PHE A 3 -49.23 -16.90 33.06
CA PHE A 3 -47.81 -16.49 33.12
C PHE A 3 -47.45 -15.69 31.86
N MET A 4 -47.22 -14.41 32.04
CA MET A 4 -46.71 -13.51 30.99
C MET A 4 -45.20 -13.62 30.92
N VAL A 5 -44.66 -14.32 29.89
CA VAL A 5 -43.23 -14.39 29.66
C VAL A 5 -42.82 -13.09 28.95
N VAL A 6 -42.14 -12.22 29.67
CA VAL A 6 -41.50 -11.02 29.09
C VAL A 6 -40.19 -11.46 28.43
N LEU A 7 -40.16 -11.47 27.09
CA LEU A 7 -38.95 -11.70 26.30
C LEU A 7 -38.14 -10.37 26.30
N ALA A 8 -37.13 -10.28 27.13
CA ALA A 8 -36.19 -9.16 27.11
C ALA A 8 -35.28 -9.30 25.86
N ALA A 9 -35.52 -8.52 24.83
CA ALA A 9 -34.60 -8.39 23.70
C ALA A 9 -33.34 -7.64 24.15
N VAL A 10 -32.24 -8.35 24.26
CA VAL A 10 -30.92 -7.75 24.53
C VAL A 10 -30.47 -7.05 23.25
N PHE A 11 -30.70 -5.74 23.18
CA PHE A 11 -30.07 -4.88 22.17
C PHE A 11 -28.61 -4.65 22.58
N THR A 12 -27.69 -5.39 21.97
CA THR A 12 -26.27 -5.08 22.07
C THR A 12 -26.02 -3.73 21.42
N LEU A 13 -25.50 -2.76 22.18
CA LEU A 13 -25.17 -1.43 21.68
C LEU A 13 -24.06 -1.53 20.63
N PRO A 14 -24.07 -0.73 19.55
CA PRO A 14 -23.07 -0.79 18.48
C PRO A 14 -21.63 -0.57 18.97
N ALA A 15 -21.43 0.09 20.12
CA ALA A 15 -20.14 0.28 20.75
C ALA A 15 -19.50 -1.02 21.26
N GLU A 16 -20.31 -1.93 21.86
CA GLU A 16 -19.81 -3.22 22.35
C GLU A 16 -19.38 -4.15 21.21
N ALA A 17 -20.10 -4.13 20.09
CA ALA A 17 -19.72 -4.90 18.90
C ALA A 17 -18.38 -4.42 18.28
N ASP A 18 -18.12 -3.11 18.29
CA ASP A 18 -16.84 -2.55 17.83
C ASP A 18 -15.67 -2.95 18.76
N VAL A 19 -15.88 -2.95 20.08
CA VAL A 19 -14.85 -3.37 21.05
C VAL A 19 -14.54 -4.85 20.88
N GLN A 20 -15.54 -5.71 20.86
CA GLN A 20 -15.36 -7.15 20.69
C GLN A 20 -14.63 -7.50 19.38
N ARG A 21 -14.89 -6.78 18.29
CA ARG A 21 -14.21 -6.96 17.01
C ARG A 21 -12.74 -6.55 17.09
N ARG A 22 -12.41 -5.46 17.76
CA ARG A 22 -11.02 -5.04 17.98
C ARG A 22 -10.21 -6.04 18.77
N ASP A 23 -10.82 -6.68 19.77
CA ASP A 23 -10.19 -7.74 20.54
C ASP A 23 -9.90 -8.98 19.68
N GLN A 24 -10.80 -9.32 18.75
CA GLN A 24 -10.59 -10.40 17.77
C GLN A 24 -9.45 -10.06 16.80
N ASP A 25 -9.35 -8.80 16.32
CA ASP A 25 -8.27 -8.34 15.47
C ASP A 25 -6.91 -8.44 16.17
N GLU A 26 -6.83 -8.08 17.46
CA GLU A 26 -5.60 -8.24 18.24
C GLU A 26 -5.20 -9.72 18.42
N ALA A 27 -6.16 -10.61 18.56
CA ALA A 27 -5.90 -12.05 18.63
C ALA A 27 -5.37 -12.58 17.27
N ALA A 28 -5.94 -12.15 16.15
CA ALA A 28 -5.47 -12.47 14.80
C ALA A 28 -4.04 -11.97 14.57
N TRP A 29 -3.77 -10.72 14.97
CA TRP A 29 -2.41 -10.14 14.89
C TRP A 29 -1.39 -10.96 15.68
N LYS A 30 -1.74 -11.46 16.86
CA LYS A 30 -0.84 -12.27 17.68
C LYS A 30 -0.35 -13.52 16.93
N SER A 31 -1.23 -14.17 16.16
CA SER A 31 -0.89 -15.32 15.33
C SER A 31 -0.01 -14.92 14.14
N LEU A 32 -0.37 -13.86 13.42
CA LEU A 32 0.41 -13.31 12.30
C LEU A 32 1.82 -12.89 12.74
N ARG A 33 1.93 -12.24 13.90
CA ARG A 33 3.21 -11.84 14.45
C ARG A 33 4.11 -13.04 14.74
N ALA A 34 3.55 -14.10 15.33
CA ALA A 34 4.31 -15.32 15.65
C ALA A 34 4.82 -16.03 14.37
N GLU A 35 4.04 -15.96 13.28
CA GLU A 35 4.40 -16.55 11.99
C GLU A 35 5.47 -15.75 11.24
N HIS A 36 5.30 -14.42 11.15
CA HIS A 36 6.13 -13.58 10.28
C HIS A 36 7.30 -12.89 10.99
N PHE A 37 7.23 -12.76 12.31
CA PHE A 37 8.24 -12.08 13.14
C PHE A 37 8.60 -12.91 14.38
N PRO A 38 8.92 -14.22 14.21
CA PRO A 38 9.26 -15.08 15.35
C PRO A 38 10.47 -14.50 16.08
N ASP A 39 10.43 -14.49 17.41
CA ASP A 39 11.51 -14.07 18.31
C ASP A 39 12.03 -12.62 18.10
N ARG A 40 11.34 -11.82 17.29
CA ARG A 40 11.68 -10.42 17.08
C ARG A 40 10.84 -9.49 17.96
N SER A 41 11.49 -8.61 18.70
CA SER A 41 10.79 -7.54 19.43
C SER A 41 10.31 -6.48 18.43
N ILE A 42 9.06 -6.07 18.55
CA ILE A 42 8.48 -4.95 17.79
C ILE A 42 8.12 -3.87 18.80
N ALA A 43 8.80 -2.72 18.71
CA ALA A 43 8.57 -1.57 19.58
C ALA A 43 7.42 -0.70 19.04
N ASP A 44 6.93 0.21 19.88
CA ASP A 44 6.06 1.29 19.43
C ASP A 44 6.79 2.16 18.37
N GLY A 45 6.09 2.54 17.33
CA GLY A 45 6.63 3.20 16.15
C GLY A 45 6.19 4.64 15.95
N GLU A 46 5.44 5.26 16.86
CA GLU A 46 4.84 6.60 16.63
C GLU A 46 5.88 7.70 16.38
N ASP A 47 7.11 7.58 16.92
CA ASP A 47 8.24 8.49 16.68
C ASP A 47 9.10 8.09 15.46
N VAL A 48 8.76 6.99 14.77
CA VAL A 48 9.54 6.42 13.66
C VAL A 48 8.80 6.53 12.34
N ILE A 49 7.54 6.16 12.36
CA ILE A 49 6.64 6.17 11.22
C ILE A 49 5.26 6.62 11.64
N THR A 50 4.53 7.28 10.74
CA THR A 50 3.09 7.49 10.88
C THR A 50 2.33 6.75 9.78
N LEU A 51 1.11 6.34 10.08
CA LEU A 51 0.16 5.78 9.13
C LEU A 51 -1.08 6.67 9.11
N ASP A 52 -1.30 7.36 8.01
CA ASP A 52 -2.55 8.05 7.74
C ASP A 52 -3.47 7.15 6.93
N ALA A 53 -4.67 6.91 7.46
CA ALA A 53 -5.72 6.12 6.85
C ALA A 53 -7.08 6.61 7.37
N PRO A 54 -8.14 6.68 6.54
CA PRO A 54 -9.44 7.16 6.98
C PRO A 54 -10.04 6.18 8.01
N TYR A 55 -10.56 6.72 9.12
CA TYR A 55 -11.29 5.90 10.10
C TYR A 55 -12.51 5.19 9.48
N ARG A 56 -13.18 5.87 8.53
CA ARG A 56 -14.28 5.32 7.71
C ARG A 56 -13.97 5.59 6.24
N ALA A 57 -13.79 4.53 5.46
CA ALA A 57 -13.57 4.66 4.02
C ALA A 57 -14.91 4.86 3.29
N GLU A 58 -14.92 5.78 2.32
CA GLU A 58 -16.05 5.99 1.42
C GLU A 58 -16.20 4.84 0.43
N ASP A 59 -15.06 4.38 -0.12
CA ASP A 59 -14.97 3.21 -1.00
C ASP A 59 -13.98 2.19 -0.43
N PRO A 60 -14.45 1.01 0.02
CA PRO A 60 -13.58 -0.02 0.58
C PRO A 60 -12.61 -0.65 -0.44
N SER A 61 -12.85 -0.46 -1.74
CA SER A 61 -11.97 -0.95 -2.80
C SER A 61 -10.83 0.01 -3.16
N VAL A 62 -10.88 1.26 -2.66
CA VAL A 62 -9.92 2.34 -2.98
C VAL A 62 -9.61 3.17 -1.74
N VAL A 63 -9.16 2.54 -0.67
CA VAL A 63 -8.82 3.22 0.59
C VAL A 63 -7.44 3.85 0.45
N PRO A 64 -7.31 5.19 0.47
CA PRO A 64 -6.02 5.86 0.42
C PRO A 64 -5.29 5.68 1.74
N ILE A 65 -3.97 5.44 1.66
CA ILE A 65 -3.08 5.40 2.81
C ILE A 65 -1.80 6.15 2.52
N THR A 66 -1.25 6.79 3.54
CA THR A 66 0.08 7.39 3.52
C THR A 66 0.87 6.90 4.71
N ILE A 67 2.07 6.41 4.45
CA ILE A 67 3.08 6.06 5.46
C ILE A 67 4.15 7.12 5.37
N THR A 68 4.43 7.81 6.47
CA THR A 68 5.46 8.84 6.52
C THR A 68 6.62 8.35 7.37
N ASP A 69 7.84 8.50 6.86
CA ASP A 69 9.08 8.26 7.58
C ASP A 69 9.39 9.53 8.41
N GLU A 70 9.14 9.49 9.71
CA GLU A 70 9.36 10.60 10.63
C GLU A 70 10.86 10.84 10.94
N ARG A 71 11.72 9.91 10.51
CA ARG A 71 13.19 10.01 10.66
C ARG A 71 13.90 10.52 9.42
N ALA A 72 13.17 10.79 8.34
CA ALA A 72 13.73 11.31 7.11
C ALA A 72 14.56 12.58 7.37
N GLY A 73 15.80 12.63 6.85
CA GLY A 73 16.70 13.77 7.04
C GLY A 73 17.35 13.88 8.44
N THR A 74 17.20 12.88 9.31
CA THR A 74 17.88 12.81 10.61
C THR A 74 19.10 11.88 10.57
N ASP A 75 19.93 11.90 11.64
CA ASP A 75 21.06 10.98 11.81
C ASP A 75 20.64 9.57 12.31
N ALA A 76 19.34 9.32 12.51
CA ALA A 76 18.84 8.04 12.95
C ALA A 76 19.02 6.96 11.88
N PRO A 77 19.16 5.66 12.26
CA PRO A 77 19.24 4.59 11.29
C PRO A 77 18.03 4.62 10.34
N PRO A 78 18.24 4.71 9.00
CA PRO A 78 17.16 4.83 8.03
C PRO A 78 16.28 3.59 8.01
N ILE A 79 15.02 3.77 7.68
CA ILE A 79 14.08 2.67 7.43
C ILE A 79 14.49 2.00 6.10
N ARG A 80 14.64 0.68 6.10
CA ARG A 80 15.00 -0.12 4.93
C ARG A 80 13.84 -0.94 4.39
N ARG A 81 12.88 -1.26 5.26
CA ARG A 81 11.74 -2.10 4.87
C ARG A 81 10.47 -1.69 5.60
N LEU A 82 9.37 -1.77 4.90
CA LEU A 82 8.03 -1.66 5.46
C LEU A 82 7.23 -2.93 5.12
N TRP A 83 6.45 -3.41 6.08
CA TRP A 83 5.37 -4.37 5.84
C TRP A 83 4.04 -3.68 6.12
N LEU A 84 3.09 -3.87 5.21
CA LEU A 84 1.71 -3.46 5.37
C LEU A 84 0.87 -4.69 5.67
N VAL A 85 0.22 -4.70 6.81
CA VAL A 85 -0.69 -5.74 7.26
C VAL A 85 -2.10 -5.17 7.41
N ILE A 86 -3.07 -5.85 6.83
CA ILE A 86 -4.50 -5.54 6.98
C ILE A 86 -5.13 -6.78 7.60
N ASP A 87 -5.33 -6.76 8.91
CA ASP A 87 -5.56 -7.96 9.75
C ASP A 87 -6.68 -8.86 9.21
N ASN A 88 -7.77 -8.29 8.72
CA ASN A 88 -8.96 -9.02 8.25
C ASN A 88 -9.10 -9.10 6.72
N ASN A 89 -8.05 -8.80 5.97
CA ASN A 89 -8.03 -9.12 4.54
C ASN A 89 -7.79 -10.62 4.35
N PRO A 90 -8.26 -11.22 3.23
CA PRO A 90 -8.04 -12.65 2.93
C PRO A 90 -6.56 -13.05 2.92
N VAL A 91 -5.67 -12.12 2.55
CA VAL A 91 -4.23 -12.23 2.70
C VAL A 91 -3.76 -11.05 3.55
N PRO A 92 -3.62 -11.23 4.88
CA PRO A 92 -3.32 -10.13 5.80
C PRO A 92 -1.99 -9.44 5.53
N MET A 93 -0.91 -10.17 5.24
CA MET A 93 0.37 -9.61 4.80
C MET A 93 0.22 -9.04 3.38
N SER A 94 -0.28 -7.82 3.30
CA SER A 94 -0.76 -7.20 2.07
C SER A 94 0.33 -6.72 1.14
N ALA A 95 1.44 -6.20 1.70
CA ALA A 95 2.61 -5.77 0.91
C ALA A 95 3.88 -5.69 1.76
N ARG A 96 5.03 -5.80 1.07
CA ARG A 96 6.37 -5.48 1.58
C ARG A 96 7.02 -4.49 0.63
N PHE A 97 7.71 -3.50 1.17
CA PHE A 97 8.43 -2.46 0.44
C PHE A 97 9.87 -2.39 0.97
N ASP A 98 10.84 -2.63 0.13
CA ASP A 98 12.27 -2.53 0.41
C ASP A 98 12.83 -1.25 -0.24
N PHE A 99 13.40 -0.35 0.56
CA PHE A 99 13.95 0.92 0.10
C PHE A 99 15.46 0.81 -0.14
N GLY A 100 15.87 1.18 -1.35
CA GLY A 100 17.26 1.16 -1.77
C GLY A 100 18.00 2.47 -1.51
N PRO A 101 19.27 2.55 -1.92
CA PRO A 101 20.12 3.73 -1.70
C PRO A 101 19.68 4.98 -2.46
N ALA A 102 18.89 4.83 -3.53
CA ALA A 102 18.33 5.96 -4.29
C ALA A 102 16.97 6.44 -3.76
N ALA A 103 16.39 5.80 -2.76
CA ALA A 103 15.24 6.34 -2.03
C ALA A 103 15.73 7.45 -1.07
N GLU A 104 15.01 8.56 -1.03
CA GLU A 104 15.28 9.65 -0.09
C GLU A 104 14.79 9.29 1.32
N SER A 105 13.61 8.68 1.40
CA SER A 105 12.98 8.24 2.65
C SER A 105 12.10 7.02 2.40
N ALA A 106 11.63 6.39 3.47
CA ALA A 106 10.65 5.32 3.42
C ALA A 106 9.19 5.84 3.39
N THR A 107 8.98 7.10 3.02
CA THR A 107 7.66 7.67 2.84
C THR A 107 6.99 7.10 1.59
N LEU A 108 5.79 6.56 1.76
CA LEU A 108 5.03 5.88 0.71
C LEU A 108 3.55 6.21 0.81
N ALA A 109 2.91 6.52 -0.33
CA ALA A 109 1.45 6.58 -0.39
C ALA A 109 0.92 5.66 -1.48
N THR A 110 -0.19 4.98 -1.19
CA THR A 110 -0.85 4.06 -2.11
C THR A 110 -2.34 3.94 -1.80
N ARG A 111 -3.04 3.06 -2.49
CA ARG A 111 -4.45 2.75 -2.27
C ARG A 111 -4.62 1.25 -2.11
N VAL A 112 -5.41 0.86 -1.12
CA VAL A 112 -5.63 -0.55 -0.79
C VAL A 112 -7.11 -0.91 -0.73
N ARG A 113 -7.39 -2.19 -0.82
CA ARG A 113 -8.70 -2.80 -0.58
C ARG A 113 -8.79 -3.21 0.88
N VAL A 114 -9.94 -2.98 1.49
CA VAL A 114 -10.23 -3.41 2.86
C VAL A 114 -11.49 -4.27 2.84
N ASN A 115 -11.37 -5.52 3.28
CA ASN A 115 -12.43 -6.51 3.16
C ASN A 115 -13.45 -6.44 4.29
N SER A 116 -13.03 -6.08 5.49
CA SER A 116 -13.89 -5.88 6.66
C SER A 116 -13.27 -4.89 7.62
N TYR A 117 -14.03 -4.42 8.62
CA TYR A 117 -13.52 -3.57 9.69
C TYR A 117 -12.28 -4.21 10.31
N THR A 118 -11.17 -3.47 10.42
CA THR A 118 -9.86 -4.06 10.71
C THR A 118 -8.89 -3.06 11.29
N TYR A 119 -7.86 -3.56 12.00
CA TYR A 119 -6.62 -2.80 12.10
C TYR A 119 -5.81 -2.93 10.82
N MET A 120 -5.28 -1.79 10.41
CA MET A 120 -4.21 -1.69 9.42
C MET A 120 -2.93 -1.38 10.17
N ARG A 121 -1.89 -2.17 9.95
CA ARG A 121 -0.60 -2.06 10.65
C ARG A 121 0.52 -1.82 9.66
N VAL A 122 1.46 -0.98 10.04
CA VAL A 122 2.73 -0.82 9.33
C VAL A 122 3.85 -1.19 10.28
N ILE A 123 4.68 -2.13 9.86
CA ILE A 123 5.90 -2.51 10.56
C ILE A 123 7.09 -1.96 9.78
N ALA A 124 7.93 -1.16 10.42
CA ALA A 124 9.16 -0.63 9.83
C ALA A 124 10.36 -1.37 10.38
N GLU A 125 11.29 -1.74 9.49
CA GLU A 125 12.62 -2.25 9.83
C GLU A 125 13.68 -1.22 9.50
N THR A 126 14.43 -0.81 10.48
CA THR A 126 15.56 0.11 10.33
C THR A 126 16.85 -0.62 9.93
N ALA A 127 17.86 0.12 9.47
CA ALA A 127 19.13 -0.43 9.04
C ALA A 127 19.88 -1.20 10.15
N ASP A 128 19.61 -0.89 11.41
CA ASP A 128 20.10 -1.61 12.60
C ASP A 128 19.19 -2.78 13.01
N GLN A 129 18.30 -3.21 12.11
CA GLN A 129 17.41 -4.37 12.22
C GLN A 129 16.36 -4.29 13.35
N LYS A 130 16.09 -3.13 13.89
CA LYS A 130 15.01 -2.93 14.86
C LYS A 130 13.67 -2.83 14.15
N LEU A 131 12.62 -3.36 14.80
CA LEU A 131 11.26 -3.29 14.31
C LEU A 131 10.42 -2.32 15.14
N TYR A 132 9.64 -1.51 14.42
CA TYR A 132 8.71 -0.54 14.97
C TYR A 132 7.34 -0.71 14.31
N MET A 133 6.25 -0.53 15.04
CA MET A 133 4.91 -0.71 14.49
C MET A 133 3.99 0.45 14.87
N VAL A 134 3.21 0.90 13.91
CA VAL A 134 2.02 1.73 14.12
C VAL A 134 0.78 1.02 13.59
N LYS A 135 -0.40 1.39 14.09
CA LYS A 135 -1.68 0.84 13.64
C LYS A 135 -2.76 1.90 13.57
N ARG A 136 -3.71 1.72 12.64
CA ARG A 136 -4.95 2.50 12.53
C ARG A 136 -6.14 1.58 12.33
N TYR A 137 -7.23 1.88 13.00
CA TYR A 137 -8.48 1.16 12.81
C TYR A 137 -9.27 1.78 11.68
N VAL A 138 -9.68 0.94 10.71
CA VAL A 138 -10.40 1.35 9.50
C VAL A 138 -11.74 0.62 9.43
N LYS A 139 -12.81 1.40 9.29
CA LYS A 139 -14.17 0.90 9.05
C LYS A 139 -14.46 0.90 7.55
N ALA A 140 -14.30 -0.25 6.92
CA ALA A 140 -14.61 -0.51 5.52
C ALA A 140 -15.04 -1.97 5.35
N SER A 141 -15.82 -2.32 4.36
CA SER A 141 -16.29 -3.69 4.14
C SER A 141 -16.53 -3.99 2.67
N GLY A 142 -16.12 -5.19 2.22
CA GLY A 142 -16.38 -5.71 0.88
C GLY A 142 -15.41 -5.23 -0.21
N GLY A 143 -14.30 -4.58 0.15
CA GLY A 143 -13.36 -4.03 -0.85
C GLY A 143 -12.72 -5.08 -1.76
N CYS A 144 -12.49 -6.30 -1.26
CA CYS A 144 -11.90 -7.38 -2.05
C CYS A 144 -12.90 -8.05 -2.99
N SER A 145 -14.20 -7.98 -2.70
CA SER A 145 -15.28 -8.51 -3.53
C SER A 145 -16.07 -7.44 -4.27
N ALA A 146 -15.65 -6.17 -4.19
CA ALA A 146 -16.28 -5.07 -4.90
C ALA A 146 -16.32 -5.38 -6.42
N PRO A 147 -17.43 -5.06 -7.12
CA PRO A 147 -17.58 -5.36 -8.53
C PRO A 147 -16.43 -4.78 -9.37
N ILE A 148 -15.98 -5.55 -10.35
CA ILE A 148 -15.03 -5.06 -11.36
C ILE A 148 -15.73 -3.99 -12.19
N GLY A 149 -15.00 -2.93 -12.57
CA GLY A 149 -15.53 -1.88 -13.45
C GLY A 149 -16.10 -2.45 -14.75
N ARG A 150 -17.05 -1.75 -15.36
CA ARG A 150 -17.87 -2.22 -16.50
C ARG A 150 -17.10 -2.58 -17.76
N ASP A 151 -15.85 -2.11 -17.89
CA ASP A 151 -15.05 -2.30 -19.09
C ASP A 151 -13.75 -3.05 -18.75
N LEU A 152 -13.90 -4.33 -18.42
CA LEU A 152 -12.79 -5.22 -18.11
C LEU A 152 -11.90 -5.46 -19.35
N ASP A 153 -12.50 -5.52 -20.54
CA ASP A 153 -11.76 -5.76 -21.78
C ASP A 153 -10.84 -4.57 -22.10
N ALA A 154 -11.35 -3.33 -22.01
CA ALA A 154 -10.50 -2.14 -22.17
C ALA A 154 -9.43 -2.04 -21.04
N ALA A 155 -9.72 -2.51 -19.83
CA ALA A 155 -8.72 -2.58 -18.77
C ALA A 155 -7.60 -3.57 -19.10
N ARG A 156 -7.93 -4.70 -19.74
CA ARG A 156 -6.96 -5.71 -20.19
C ARG A 156 -6.13 -5.21 -21.38
N GLU A 157 -6.74 -4.55 -22.36
CA GLU A 157 -6.03 -3.98 -23.52
C GLU A 157 -4.99 -2.92 -23.11
N ASN A 158 -5.27 -2.15 -22.07
CA ASN A 158 -4.38 -1.09 -21.59
C ASN A 158 -3.45 -1.54 -20.46
N MET A 159 -3.41 -2.82 -20.15
CA MET A 159 -2.63 -3.37 -19.05
C MET A 159 -1.14 -3.15 -19.25
N GLY A 160 -0.44 -2.80 -18.17
CA GLY A 160 0.99 -2.53 -18.18
C GLY A 160 1.39 -1.12 -18.64
N GLN A 161 0.46 -0.29 -19.13
CA GLN A 161 0.76 1.12 -19.39
C GLN A 161 1.08 1.83 -18.09
N MET A 162 2.18 2.59 -18.07
CA MET A 162 2.61 3.32 -16.88
C MET A 162 2.71 4.82 -17.15
N ARG A 163 2.48 5.60 -16.11
CA ARG A 163 2.72 7.06 -16.12
C ARG A 163 3.50 7.43 -14.87
N LEU A 164 4.51 8.26 -15.10
CA LEU A 164 5.32 8.84 -14.03
C LEU A 164 5.11 10.35 -14.04
N ARG A 165 4.92 10.93 -12.85
CA ARG A 165 4.83 12.39 -12.71
C ARG A 165 5.35 12.82 -11.34
N GLN A 166 5.84 14.05 -11.26
CA GLN A 166 6.12 14.71 -10.00
C GLN A 166 4.82 15.38 -9.51
N ILE A 167 4.48 15.15 -8.27
CA ILE A 167 3.34 15.79 -7.61
C ILE A 167 3.84 16.61 -6.43
N ARG A 168 3.20 17.76 -6.20
CA ARG A 168 3.43 18.56 -5.00
C ARG A 168 2.54 18.02 -3.88
N VAL A 169 3.09 17.92 -2.67
CA VAL A 169 2.39 17.43 -1.49
C VAL A 169 2.29 18.54 -0.45
N GLY A 170 1.07 18.87 -0.03
CA GLY A 170 0.82 19.97 0.90
C GLY A 170 1.05 21.36 0.27
N GLU A 171 1.26 22.37 1.13
CA GLU A 171 1.47 23.77 0.73
C GLU A 171 2.95 24.11 0.49
N GLY A 172 3.88 23.22 0.78
CA GLY A 172 5.33 23.37 0.61
C GLY A 172 5.85 22.98 -0.77
N ASP A 173 7.18 22.92 -0.89
CA ASP A 173 7.88 22.44 -2.09
C ASP A 173 8.16 20.92 -2.07
N ASP A 174 7.59 20.19 -1.11
CA ASP A 174 7.74 18.74 -1.04
C ASP A 174 7.17 18.10 -2.31
N ARG A 175 8.02 17.33 -2.99
CA ARG A 175 7.69 16.70 -4.28
C ARG A 175 7.86 15.20 -4.16
N ARG A 176 6.81 14.48 -4.53
CA ARG A 176 6.85 13.01 -4.62
C ARG A 176 6.76 12.56 -6.07
N THR A 177 7.46 11.50 -6.37
CA THR A 177 7.30 10.77 -7.63
C THR A 177 6.06 9.91 -7.52
N GLN A 178 5.08 10.11 -8.40
CA GLN A 178 3.92 9.24 -8.51
C GLN A 178 4.05 8.34 -9.73
N LEU A 179 4.04 7.05 -9.50
CA LEU A 179 3.91 5.99 -10.51
C LEU A 179 2.45 5.54 -10.56
N LEU A 180 1.88 5.53 -11.75
CA LEU A 180 0.54 5.00 -12.03
C LEU A 180 0.70 3.83 -13.01
N ILE A 181 0.09 2.70 -12.69
CA ILE A 181 0.13 1.48 -13.51
C ILE A 181 -1.30 1.13 -13.91
N ARG A 182 -1.55 0.89 -15.19
CA ARG A 182 -2.81 0.34 -15.67
C ARG A 182 -2.82 -1.16 -15.45
N HIS A 183 -3.63 -1.63 -14.53
CA HIS A 183 -3.84 -3.04 -14.25
C HIS A 183 -5.17 -3.23 -13.50
N PRO A 184 -6.03 -4.16 -13.87
CA PRO A 184 -7.33 -4.35 -13.22
C PRO A 184 -7.22 -4.82 -11.76
N ASN A 185 -6.10 -5.44 -11.38
CA ASN A 185 -5.89 -6.00 -10.04
C ASN A 185 -7.09 -6.79 -9.53
N ILE A 186 -7.47 -7.82 -10.29
CA ILE A 186 -8.59 -8.71 -9.98
C ILE A 186 -8.18 -9.60 -8.80
N THR A 187 -9.02 -9.64 -7.78
CA THR A 187 -8.71 -10.31 -6.51
C THR A 187 -8.95 -11.82 -6.53
N GLY A 188 -9.76 -12.34 -7.47
CA GLY A 188 -10.25 -13.71 -7.42
C GLY A 188 -11.50 -13.90 -6.53
N LEU A 189 -12.00 -12.82 -5.93
CA LEU A 189 -13.21 -12.80 -5.08
C LEU A 189 -14.32 -11.94 -5.69
N GLN A 190 -14.08 -11.42 -6.87
CA GLN A 190 -14.97 -10.51 -7.59
C GLN A 190 -15.81 -11.29 -8.61
N MET A 191 -17.08 -10.97 -8.65
CA MET A 191 -18.02 -11.57 -9.60
C MET A 191 -18.26 -10.62 -10.77
N ASP A 192 -18.13 -11.12 -11.99
CA ASP A 192 -18.59 -10.42 -13.18
C ASP A 192 -20.12 -10.28 -13.14
N GLN A 193 -20.62 -9.09 -13.34
CA GLN A 193 -22.04 -8.80 -13.15
C GLN A 193 -22.93 -9.33 -14.29
N LEU A 194 -22.37 -9.55 -15.47
CA LEU A 194 -23.08 -10.07 -16.63
C LEU A 194 -23.13 -11.59 -16.63
N THR A 195 -21.95 -12.22 -16.48
CA THR A 195 -21.81 -13.67 -16.54
C THR A 195 -22.13 -14.37 -15.22
N ARG A 196 -22.09 -13.64 -14.10
CA ARG A 196 -22.21 -14.16 -12.72
C ARG A 196 -21.10 -15.15 -12.33
N LEU A 197 -20.04 -15.21 -13.10
CA LEU A 197 -18.85 -16.02 -12.79
C LEU A 197 -17.87 -15.20 -11.94
N VAL A 198 -17.11 -15.90 -11.09
CA VAL A 198 -16.00 -15.30 -10.35
C VAL A 198 -14.82 -15.19 -11.30
N GLU A 199 -14.26 -13.99 -11.42
CA GLU A 199 -13.08 -13.74 -12.22
C GLU A 199 -11.82 -14.29 -11.53
N PRO A 200 -10.97 -15.04 -12.24
CA PRO A 200 -9.72 -15.53 -11.68
C PRO A 200 -8.81 -14.38 -11.23
N ALA A 201 -8.09 -14.59 -10.12
CA ALA A 201 -7.14 -13.60 -9.61
C ALA A 201 -6.10 -13.21 -10.67
N HIS A 202 -5.96 -11.89 -10.89
CA HIS A 202 -4.98 -11.31 -11.79
C HIS A 202 -4.56 -9.94 -11.26
N PHE A 203 -3.39 -9.86 -10.64
CA PHE A 203 -2.93 -8.66 -9.94
C PHE A 203 -1.41 -8.51 -10.04
N VAL A 204 -0.95 -7.27 -9.94
CA VAL A 204 0.48 -6.95 -9.81
C VAL A 204 0.99 -7.49 -8.47
N ASP A 205 2.02 -8.32 -8.50
CA ASP A 205 2.63 -8.94 -7.33
C ASP A 205 4.04 -8.40 -7.01
N ALA A 206 4.71 -7.75 -7.98
CA ALA A 206 5.98 -7.10 -7.75
C ALA A 206 6.17 -5.82 -8.58
N ILE A 207 6.82 -4.82 -7.99
CA ILE A 207 7.26 -3.59 -8.66
C ILE A 207 8.66 -3.26 -8.19
N THR A 208 9.60 -3.13 -9.14
CA THR A 208 10.96 -2.64 -8.90
C THR A 208 11.16 -1.30 -9.58
N VAL A 209 11.65 -0.31 -8.84
CA VAL A 209 11.97 1.03 -9.33
C VAL A 209 13.46 1.29 -9.13
N ARG A 210 14.15 1.74 -10.20
CA ARG A 210 15.57 2.10 -10.16
C ARG A 210 15.81 3.50 -10.71
N LYS A 211 16.84 4.16 -10.22
CA LYS A 211 17.38 5.41 -10.75
C LYS A 211 18.82 5.13 -11.20
N GLY A 212 19.06 5.07 -12.51
CA GLY A 212 20.26 4.43 -13.05
C GLY A 212 20.37 2.98 -12.56
N ASP A 213 21.52 2.60 -12.01
CA ASP A 213 21.74 1.28 -11.44
C ASP A 213 21.30 1.15 -9.97
N ALA A 214 20.99 2.27 -9.31
CA ALA A 214 20.63 2.28 -7.90
C ALA A 214 19.15 1.94 -7.67
N LEU A 215 18.89 1.07 -6.71
CA LEU A 215 17.53 0.75 -6.28
C LEU A 215 16.90 1.95 -5.58
N VAL A 216 15.67 2.31 -5.98
CA VAL A 216 14.79 3.21 -5.24
C VAL A 216 13.86 2.38 -4.37
N LEU A 217 13.08 1.50 -4.97
CA LEU A 217 12.05 0.71 -4.31
C LEU A 217 11.95 -0.66 -4.96
N ASP A 218 11.92 -1.70 -4.15
CA ASP A 218 11.47 -3.04 -4.53
C ASP A 218 10.27 -3.42 -3.67
N SER A 219 9.23 -3.98 -4.27
CA SER A 219 8.01 -4.29 -3.56
C SER A 219 7.42 -5.62 -3.98
N GLN A 220 6.90 -6.33 -2.99
CA GLN A 220 6.04 -7.50 -3.18
C GLN A 220 4.68 -7.20 -2.59
N MET A 221 3.63 -7.56 -3.29
CA MET A 221 2.28 -7.20 -2.90
C MET A 221 1.26 -8.26 -3.30
N THR A 222 0.09 -8.18 -2.71
CA THR A 222 -1.03 -9.07 -3.00
C THR A 222 -2.14 -8.29 -3.70
N PHE A 223 -3.25 -8.96 -4.01
CA PHE A 223 -4.46 -8.32 -4.52
C PHE A 223 -5.08 -7.28 -3.56
N SER A 224 -4.50 -7.09 -2.37
CA SER A 224 -4.93 -6.02 -1.45
C SER A 224 -4.63 -4.62 -1.99
N LEU A 225 -3.75 -4.45 -2.98
CA LEU A 225 -3.63 -3.18 -3.68
C LEU A 225 -4.82 -2.96 -4.61
N SER A 226 -5.31 -1.72 -4.67
CA SER A 226 -6.45 -1.34 -5.50
C SER A 226 -6.18 -1.52 -6.99
N ALA A 227 -7.22 -1.57 -7.80
CA ALA A 227 -7.12 -1.51 -9.26
C ALA A 227 -6.34 -0.27 -9.70
N ASN A 228 -5.60 -0.38 -10.80
CA ASN A 228 -4.69 0.64 -11.29
C ASN A 228 -3.74 1.11 -10.18
N PRO A 229 -2.78 0.27 -9.74
CA PRO A 229 -1.88 0.59 -8.65
C PRO A 229 -1.25 1.97 -8.81
N SER A 230 -1.23 2.73 -7.73
CA SER A 230 -0.60 4.04 -7.65
C SER A 230 0.35 4.04 -6.46
N LEU A 231 1.63 4.27 -6.71
CA LEU A 231 2.64 4.41 -5.68
C LEU A 231 3.19 5.85 -5.71
N GLN A 232 3.28 6.48 -4.55
CA GLN A 232 4.00 7.75 -4.39
C GLN A 232 5.17 7.51 -3.46
N PHE A 233 6.36 7.93 -3.88
CA PHE A 233 7.61 7.72 -3.15
C PHE A 233 8.60 8.86 -3.46
N ASN A 234 9.63 8.99 -2.64
CA ASN A 234 10.65 10.00 -2.78
C ASN A 234 11.93 9.40 -3.38
N VAL A 235 12.48 10.09 -4.39
CA VAL A 235 13.76 9.74 -5.03
C VAL A 235 14.77 10.80 -4.66
N ARG A 236 15.94 10.42 -4.21
CA ARG A 236 17.02 11.34 -3.83
C ARG A 236 17.37 12.29 -4.98
N ASP A 237 17.54 13.56 -4.70
CA ASP A 237 17.89 14.59 -5.69
C ASP A 237 19.28 14.38 -6.30
N ASP A 238 20.21 13.76 -5.54
CA ASP A 238 21.56 13.44 -6.01
C ASP A 238 21.65 12.14 -6.83
N ALA A 239 20.59 11.35 -6.89
CA ALA A 239 20.54 10.14 -7.71
C ALA A 239 20.47 10.47 -9.19
N ARG A 240 21.33 9.84 -10.00
CA ARG A 240 21.52 10.11 -11.42
C ARG A 240 21.08 8.95 -12.30
N GLY A 241 20.81 9.25 -13.56
CA GLY A 241 20.42 8.28 -14.58
C GLY A 241 18.93 8.23 -14.83
N ALA A 242 18.52 7.44 -15.80
CA ALA A 242 17.12 7.23 -16.14
C ALA A 242 16.37 6.54 -14.99
N LEU A 243 15.08 6.88 -14.81
CA LEU A 243 14.22 6.15 -13.90
C LEU A 243 13.58 5.00 -14.66
N SER A 244 13.81 3.78 -14.21
CA SER A 244 13.25 2.56 -14.78
C SER A 244 12.32 1.85 -13.81
N VAL A 245 11.22 1.33 -14.33
CA VAL A 245 10.22 0.57 -13.58
C VAL A 245 10.04 -0.78 -14.27
N HIS A 246 10.05 -1.82 -13.45
CA HIS A 246 9.71 -3.18 -13.84
C HIS A 246 8.53 -3.64 -12.98
N VAL A 247 7.46 -4.07 -13.62
CA VAL A 247 6.24 -4.59 -12.99
C VAL A 247 6.08 -6.05 -13.39
N HIS A 248 5.75 -6.89 -12.42
CA HIS A 248 5.40 -8.30 -12.60
C HIS A 248 3.98 -8.53 -12.07
N ASP A 249 3.24 -9.45 -12.66
CA ASP A 249 1.94 -9.88 -12.17
C ASP A 249 1.89 -11.39 -11.92
N ASN A 250 0.89 -11.85 -11.19
CA ASN A 250 0.69 -13.26 -10.83
C ASN A 250 0.32 -14.18 -12.01
N LYS A 251 0.35 -13.68 -13.24
CA LYS A 251 0.23 -14.44 -14.51
C LYS A 251 1.53 -14.45 -15.28
N ASP A 252 2.66 -14.15 -14.62
CA ASP A 252 4.01 -14.10 -15.20
C ASP A 252 4.17 -13.05 -16.31
N GLN A 253 3.25 -12.08 -16.42
CA GLN A 253 3.41 -10.96 -17.34
C GLN A 253 4.36 -9.92 -16.75
N GLN A 254 5.19 -9.34 -17.61
CA GLN A 254 6.20 -8.36 -17.23
C GLN A 254 6.05 -7.10 -18.08
N PHE A 255 6.03 -5.96 -17.39
CA PHE A 255 5.94 -4.66 -18.03
C PHE A 255 7.13 -3.81 -17.61
N LYS A 256 7.80 -3.17 -18.58
CA LYS A 256 8.99 -2.36 -18.32
C LYS A 256 8.83 -1.01 -19.00
N GLN A 257 9.17 0.06 -18.28
CA GLN A 257 9.20 1.41 -18.85
C GLN A 257 10.36 2.19 -18.24
N THR A 258 10.97 3.07 -19.05
CA THR A 258 12.10 3.90 -18.65
C THR A 258 11.80 5.34 -19.04
N TRP A 259 12.09 6.27 -18.14
CA TRP A 259 12.00 7.70 -18.35
C TRP A 259 13.41 8.30 -18.27
N PRO A 260 13.81 9.14 -19.26
CA PRO A 260 15.11 9.78 -19.24
C PRO A 260 15.28 10.69 -18.02
N ASP A 261 16.53 10.96 -17.67
CA ASP A 261 16.83 11.87 -16.56
C ASP A 261 16.46 13.31 -16.95
N GLN A 262 15.45 13.89 -16.31
CA GLN A 262 15.00 15.26 -16.57
C GLN A 262 16.05 16.31 -16.18
N GLN A 263 17.01 15.99 -15.33
CA GLN A 263 18.09 16.90 -14.93
C GLN A 263 19.22 16.98 -15.99
N ALA A 264 19.36 15.99 -16.84
CA ALA A 264 20.38 16.00 -17.92
C ALA A 264 20.11 17.10 -18.99
N GLY A 265 18.87 17.55 -19.12
CA GLY A 265 18.49 18.60 -20.08
C GLY A 265 18.82 20.03 -19.64
N LEU A 266 18.98 20.28 -18.35
CA LEU A 266 19.25 21.64 -17.82
C LEU A 266 20.74 22.01 -17.82
N SER A 267 21.65 21.03 -17.89
CA SER A 267 23.09 21.28 -17.90
C SER A 267 23.65 21.63 -19.29
N GLN A 268 22.89 21.45 -20.37
CA GLN A 268 23.34 21.78 -21.74
C GLN A 268 22.95 23.19 -22.25
N SER A 269 22.08 23.91 -21.51
CA SER A 269 21.63 25.23 -21.94
C SER A 269 22.46 26.42 -21.41
N ASN A 270 23.46 26.19 -20.53
CA ASN A 270 24.29 27.26 -19.95
C ASN A 270 25.71 27.36 -20.53
N GLY A 271 25.99 26.76 -21.68
CA GLY A 271 27.32 26.66 -22.29
C GLY A 271 27.45 27.28 -23.66
N THR A 272 26.79 28.41 -24.01
CA THR A 272 27.13 29.20 -25.22
C THR A 272 26.62 30.62 -25.08
N SER A 273 27.44 31.48 -24.48
CA SER A 273 27.48 32.90 -24.81
C SER A 273 28.87 33.42 -24.40
N SER A 274 29.74 33.44 -25.37
CA SER A 274 30.93 34.28 -25.42
C SER A 274 30.91 35.04 -26.74
#